data_a7b04c239d193aba021cb4a6d3ef92d5
#
_entry.id   a7b04c239d193aba021cb4a6d3ef92d5
#
_cell.length_a   1.000
_cell.length_b   1.000
_cell.length_c   1.000
_cell.angle_alpha   90.00
_cell.angle_beta   90.00
_cell.angle_gamma   90.00
#
_symmetry.space_group_name_H-M   'P 1'
#
loop_
_entity.id
_entity.type
_entity.pdbx_description
1 polymer ?
#
loop_
_entity_poly.entity_id
_entity_poly.type
_entity_poly.pdbx_seq_one_letter_code
_entity_poly.pdbx_strand_id
1 'polypeptide(L)'
;MIMINSVKGLFFDIWLLALSLTVGVTLPIAAYQLDVSLPDPTLDEEPILFSEDITFNYSWVSDGEHMPYSLYTPSCADEYDEIPLIVWLHGTGQIGVSEWEFRNWSLPAVIEDWTLEGFNAYVLCAQLSTPFNNGTWNNPTSMGYVKDILDAFISEHNVDRSKVYILGHSLGAVGSVYMAHEMPEYFAACVAMCPYYQGFDITEVEIPVMVYVGSPGGGEDEISYRYALKISDSLGDDSVTVFPTSHGGVPKMAFNLDEDKNNRSDLIEWLLSIDKEE
;
A
#
# COMPACT_ATOMS: atom_id res chain seq x y z
N MET A 1 -32.87 -26.94 6.23
CA MET A 1 -32.07 -27.99 5.60
C MET A 1 -30.67 -27.40 5.36
N ILE A 2 -29.97 -27.13 6.45
CA ILE A 2 -28.59 -26.63 6.45
C ILE A 2 -27.92 -27.34 7.60
N MET A 3 -27.05 -28.26 7.33
CA MET A 3 -25.97 -28.81 8.15
C MET A 3 -25.58 -30.19 7.65
N ILE A 4 -24.74 -30.30 6.66
CA ILE A 4 -23.92 -31.53 6.42
C ILE A 4 -22.69 -31.15 5.53
N ASN A 5 -21.88 -30.17 5.90
CA ASN A 5 -20.57 -29.98 5.22
C ASN A 5 -19.39 -29.78 6.18
N SER A 6 -19.62 -29.87 7.49
CA SER A 6 -18.54 -29.69 8.47
C SER A 6 -17.89 -31.00 8.98
N VAL A 7 -18.43 -32.16 8.62
CA VAL A 7 -17.98 -33.43 9.20
C VAL A 7 -16.97 -34.16 8.32
N LYS A 8 -16.86 -33.84 7.04
CA LYS A 8 -15.94 -34.53 6.11
C LYS A 8 -14.48 -34.12 6.26
N GLY A 9 -14.22 -32.88 6.64
CA GLY A 9 -12.84 -32.40 6.89
C GLY A 9 -12.20 -33.04 8.13
N LEU A 10 -12.96 -33.12 9.21
CA LEU A 10 -12.49 -33.63 10.49
C LEU A 10 -12.13 -35.13 10.44
N PHE A 11 -12.82 -35.92 9.60
CA PHE A 11 -12.50 -37.35 9.43
C PHE A 11 -11.24 -37.59 8.58
N PHE A 12 -10.87 -36.67 7.70
CA PHE A 12 -9.67 -36.80 6.87
C PHE A 12 -8.41 -36.54 7.69
N ASP A 13 -8.44 -35.54 8.56
CA ASP A 13 -7.32 -35.19 9.44
C ASP A 13 -7.06 -36.25 10.52
N ILE A 14 -8.11 -36.87 11.05
CA ILE A 14 -8.00 -37.96 12.03
C ILE A 14 -7.41 -39.24 11.37
N TRP A 15 -7.69 -39.49 10.09
CA TRP A 15 -7.16 -40.63 9.36
C TRP A 15 -5.65 -40.49 9.05
N LEU A 16 -5.20 -39.26 8.72
CA LEU A 16 -3.79 -38.95 8.53
C LEU A 16 -2.98 -39.10 9.83
N LEU A 17 -3.56 -38.68 10.97
CA LEU A 17 -2.93 -38.87 12.28
C LEU A 17 -2.85 -40.38 12.67
N ALA A 18 -3.87 -41.15 12.35
CA ALA A 18 -3.89 -42.58 12.63
C ALA A 18 -2.89 -43.37 11.75
N LEU A 19 -2.66 -42.91 10.51
CA LEU A 19 -1.68 -43.57 9.61
C LEU A 19 -0.23 -43.28 10.02
N SER A 20 0.04 -42.12 10.62
CA SER A 20 1.40 -41.77 11.10
C SER A 20 1.82 -42.57 12.34
N LEU A 21 0.84 -43.06 13.13
CA LEU A 21 1.07 -43.82 14.35
C LEU A 21 1.27 -45.33 14.08
N THR A 22 0.88 -45.84 12.90
CA THR A 22 0.96 -47.28 12.60
C THR A 22 2.15 -47.67 11.75
N VAL A 23 2.87 -46.78 11.10
CA VAL A 23 3.96 -47.09 10.17
C VAL A 23 5.35 -46.83 10.73
N GLY A 24 5.49 -46.27 11.95
CA GLY A 24 6.80 -46.17 12.63
C GLY A 24 7.90 -45.42 11.82
N VAL A 25 7.54 -44.59 10.86
CA VAL A 25 8.49 -43.77 10.07
C VAL A 25 8.68 -42.45 10.80
N THR A 26 9.72 -42.37 11.60
CA THR A 26 10.25 -41.09 12.06
C THR A 26 10.93 -40.43 10.89
N LEU A 27 10.21 -39.51 10.21
CA LEU A 27 10.84 -38.54 9.34
C LEU A 27 11.63 -37.57 10.23
N PRO A 28 12.92 -37.33 9.96
CA PRO A 28 13.65 -36.29 10.65
C PRO A 28 12.97 -34.95 10.29
N ILE A 29 12.39 -34.29 11.25
CA ILE A 29 12.06 -32.89 11.15
C ILE A 29 13.39 -32.15 11.04
N ALA A 30 13.83 -31.88 9.82
CA ALA A 30 14.91 -30.94 9.59
C ALA A 30 14.35 -29.60 10.09
N ALA A 31 14.72 -29.22 11.30
CA ALA A 31 14.58 -27.85 11.76
C ALA A 31 15.46 -27.01 10.83
N TYR A 32 14.88 -26.39 9.81
CA TYR A 32 15.50 -25.27 9.16
C TYR A 32 15.53 -24.15 10.19
N GLN A 33 16.63 -24.03 10.90
CA GLN A 33 17.00 -22.76 11.50
C GLN A 33 17.37 -21.87 10.31
N LEU A 34 16.43 -21.02 9.92
CA LEU A 34 16.75 -19.81 9.20
C LEU A 34 17.58 -18.97 10.19
N ASP A 35 18.89 -18.98 9.95
CA ASP A 35 19.80 -18.06 10.59
C ASP A 35 19.61 -16.70 9.91
N VAL A 36 18.51 -16.04 10.25
CA VAL A 36 18.31 -14.63 9.93
C VAL A 36 19.23 -13.89 10.88
N SER A 37 20.43 -13.58 10.43
CA SER A 37 21.26 -12.60 11.08
C SER A 37 20.55 -11.26 10.95
N LEU A 38 19.82 -10.87 12.00
CA LEU A 38 19.31 -9.52 12.14
C LEU A 38 20.52 -8.57 12.05
N PRO A 39 20.42 -7.47 11.29
CA PRO A 39 21.45 -6.47 11.28
C PRO A 39 21.73 -5.99 12.70
N ASP A 40 23.00 -5.75 12.99
CA ASP A 40 23.48 -5.31 14.30
C ASP A 40 22.79 -3.98 14.66
N PRO A 41 22.08 -3.88 15.80
CA PRO A 41 21.34 -2.68 16.21
C PRO A 41 22.25 -1.55 16.71
N THR A 42 23.53 -1.51 16.34
CA THR A 42 24.53 -0.50 16.77
C THR A 42 24.81 0.59 15.73
N LEU A 43 23.97 0.75 14.72
CA LEU A 43 23.98 1.98 13.95
C LEU A 43 23.17 3.02 14.72
N ASP A 44 23.77 4.20 14.98
CA ASP A 44 23.11 5.41 15.48
C ASP A 44 22.06 5.91 14.45
N GLU A 45 21.05 5.10 14.16
CA GLU A 45 19.89 5.52 13.42
C GLU A 45 18.98 6.27 14.39
N GLU A 46 18.70 7.54 14.07
CA GLU A 46 17.62 8.31 14.67
C GLU A 46 16.40 7.41 14.81
N PRO A 47 15.74 7.36 15.96
CA PRO A 47 14.63 6.47 16.17
C PRO A 47 13.56 6.77 15.11
N ILE A 48 13.32 5.81 14.25
CA ILE A 48 12.28 5.87 13.25
C ILE A 48 11.00 6.35 13.93
N LEU A 49 10.36 7.36 13.33
CA LEU A 49 9.21 8.17 13.73
C LEU A 49 7.97 7.36 14.17
N PHE A 50 8.08 6.50 15.16
CA PHE A 50 6.97 5.72 15.66
C PHE A 50 6.64 6.06 17.11
N SER A 51 5.44 6.54 17.34
CA SER A 51 4.83 6.68 18.66
C SER A 51 3.60 5.79 18.72
N GLU A 52 3.44 5.06 19.81
CA GLU A 52 2.26 4.21 20.05
C GLU A 52 0.95 5.00 20.22
N ASP A 53 1.04 6.34 20.32
CA ASP A 53 -0.09 7.22 20.62
C ASP A 53 -0.44 8.19 19.47
N ILE A 54 0.00 7.93 18.22
CA ILE A 54 -0.32 8.82 17.11
C ILE A 54 -1.78 8.67 16.69
N THR A 55 -2.48 9.77 16.68
CA THR A 55 -3.81 9.91 16.07
C THR A 55 -3.70 10.81 14.84
N PHE A 56 -4.60 10.61 13.87
CA PHE A 56 -4.65 11.45 12.68
C PHE A 56 -5.79 12.46 12.77
N ASN A 57 -5.49 13.72 12.50
CA ASN A 57 -6.48 14.75 12.25
C ASN A 57 -6.85 14.72 10.76
N TYR A 58 -8.15 14.62 10.50
CA TYR A 58 -8.69 14.60 9.14
C TYR A 58 -9.15 15.97 8.72
N SER A 59 -8.84 16.37 7.49
CA SER A 59 -9.42 17.53 6.84
C SER A 59 -9.78 17.22 5.39
N TRP A 60 -10.86 17.85 4.89
CA TRP A 60 -11.31 17.78 3.51
C TRP A 60 -11.20 19.15 2.85
N VAL A 61 -10.51 19.21 1.71
CA VAL A 61 -10.32 20.43 0.93
C VAL A 61 -11.08 20.30 -0.39
N SER A 62 -12.05 21.20 -0.62
CA SER A 62 -12.82 21.24 -1.86
C SER A 62 -13.38 22.64 -2.05
N ASP A 63 -12.85 23.40 -2.99
CA ASP A 63 -13.31 24.75 -3.36
C ASP A 63 -14.21 24.76 -4.60
N GLY A 64 -14.39 23.62 -5.25
CA GLY A 64 -15.20 23.46 -6.46
C GLY A 64 -14.50 23.88 -7.76
N GLU A 65 -13.28 24.41 -7.69
CA GLU A 65 -12.48 24.84 -8.84
C GLU A 65 -11.28 23.92 -9.08
N HIS A 66 -10.77 23.27 -8.02
CA HIS A 66 -9.62 22.38 -8.06
C HIS A 66 -10.00 20.94 -7.72
N MET A 67 -9.06 20.03 -7.94
CA MET A 67 -9.22 18.63 -7.54
C MET A 67 -9.37 18.56 -6.02
N PRO A 68 -10.49 17.99 -5.50
CA PRO A 68 -10.63 17.83 -4.06
C PRO A 68 -9.66 16.79 -3.51
N TYR A 69 -9.29 16.93 -2.24
CA TYR A 69 -8.46 15.96 -1.53
C TYR A 69 -8.79 15.89 -0.04
N SER A 70 -8.51 14.76 0.57
CA SER A 70 -8.44 14.63 2.03
C SER A 70 -6.99 14.62 2.49
N LEU A 71 -6.78 15.20 3.66
CA LEU A 71 -5.50 15.23 4.34
C LEU A 71 -5.66 14.61 5.73
N TYR A 72 -4.73 13.72 6.04
CA TYR A 72 -4.53 13.15 7.37
C TYR A 72 -3.21 13.66 7.90
N THR A 73 -3.29 14.41 9.01
CA THR A 73 -2.14 15.00 9.69
C THR A 73 -1.92 14.26 10.99
N PRO A 74 -0.76 13.65 11.23
CA PRO A 74 -0.49 12.99 12.49
C PRO A 74 -0.45 14.02 13.64
N SER A 75 -0.92 13.62 14.82
CA SER A 75 -1.02 14.51 15.98
C SER A 75 0.31 15.05 16.47
N CYS A 76 1.40 14.36 16.15
CA CYS A 76 2.77 14.73 16.52
C CYS A 76 3.53 15.46 15.38
N ALA A 77 2.85 15.86 14.29
CA ALA A 77 3.54 16.47 13.15
C ALA A 77 4.41 17.68 13.51
N ASP A 78 3.95 18.50 14.47
CA ASP A 78 4.67 19.70 14.93
C ASP A 78 5.85 19.38 15.88
N GLU A 79 6.04 18.11 16.27
CA GLU A 79 7.10 17.68 17.17
C GLU A 79 8.40 17.34 16.42
N TYR A 80 8.35 17.25 15.10
CA TYR A 80 9.46 16.90 14.23
C TYR A 80 9.80 18.04 13.27
N ASP A 81 11.07 18.15 12.91
CA ASP A 81 11.54 19.15 11.95
C ASP A 81 10.98 18.85 10.55
N GLU A 82 10.99 17.60 10.15
CA GLU A 82 10.45 17.12 8.87
C GLU A 82 9.86 15.72 9.06
N ILE A 83 8.77 15.40 8.32
CA ILE A 83 8.11 14.08 8.33
C ILE A 83 7.75 13.62 6.93
N PRO A 84 7.67 12.31 6.67
CA PRO A 84 7.29 11.75 5.38
C PRO A 84 5.92 12.19 4.88
N LEU A 85 5.71 12.11 3.57
CA LEU A 85 4.40 12.31 2.91
C LEU A 85 4.04 11.09 2.07
N ILE A 86 2.86 10.54 2.31
CA ILE A 86 2.21 9.56 1.45
C ILE A 86 1.17 10.25 0.57
N VAL A 87 1.27 10.07 -0.74
CA VAL A 87 0.27 10.48 -1.73
C VAL A 87 -0.51 9.24 -2.15
N TRP A 88 -1.82 9.25 -1.94
CA TRP A 88 -2.69 8.15 -2.28
C TRP A 88 -3.61 8.46 -3.44
N LEU A 89 -3.62 7.58 -4.44
CA LEU A 89 -4.51 7.62 -5.60
C LEU A 89 -5.52 6.46 -5.54
N HIS A 90 -6.79 6.80 -5.53
CA HIS A 90 -7.89 5.85 -5.36
C HIS A 90 -8.27 5.10 -6.64
N GLY A 91 -9.02 4.00 -6.50
CA GLY A 91 -9.60 3.23 -7.60
C GLY A 91 -10.88 3.85 -8.19
N THR A 92 -11.38 3.23 -9.26
CA THR A 92 -12.55 3.70 -10.03
C THR A 92 -13.80 3.94 -9.16
N GLY A 93 -14.02 3.11 -8.14
CA GLY A 93 -15.21 3.20 -7.29
C GLY A 93 -15.31 4.48 -6.45
N GLN A 94 -14.25 5.29 -6.37
CA GLN A 94 -14.21 6.50 -5.54
C GLN A 94 -14.22 7.80 -6.36
N ILE A 95 -14.43 7.70 -7.67
CA ILE A 95 -14.53 8.87 -8.55
C ILE A 95 -15.80 9.66 -8.21
N GLY A 96 -15.63 10.91 -7.75
CA GLY A 96 -16.73 11.83 -7.51
C GLY A 96 -17.72 11.41 -6.44
N VAL A 97 -17.35 10.47 -5.55
CA VAL A 97 -18.17 10.12 -4.39
C VAL A 97 -18.18 11.27 -3.37
N SER A 98 -19.12 11.23 -2.43
CA SER A 98 -19.18 12.23 -1.35
C SER A 98 -17.95 12.12 -0.43
N GLU A 99 -17.64 13.19 0.30
CA GLU A 99 -16.59 13.21 1.30
C GLU A 99 -16.70 12.03 2.28
N TRP A 100 -17.91 11.76 2.77
CA TRP A 100 -18.16 10.66 3.71
C TRP A 100 -17.83 9.29 3.11
N GLU A 101 -18.22 9.04 1.87
CA GLU A 101 -17.92 7.78 1.17
C GLU A 101 -16.42 7.67 0.89
N PHE A 102 -15.79 8.77 0.48
CA PHE A 102 -14.35 8.80 0.20
C PHE A 102 -13.53 8.46 1.45
N ARG A 103 -13.87 9.06 2.59
CA ARG A 103 -13.22 8.83 3.88
C ARG A 103 -13.33 7.38 4.35
N ASN A 104 -14.44 6.70 4.04
CA ASN A 104 -14.70 5.34 4.52
C ASN A 104 -14.24 4.24 3.55
N TRP A 105 -13.55 4.57 2.46
CA TRP A 105 -13.11 3.62 1.46
C TRP A 105 -11.60 3.68 1.22
N SER A 106 -11.01 2.50 0.85
CA SER A 106 -9.58 2.37 0.51
C SER A 106 -8.62 2.83 1.63
N LEU A 107 -7.56 3.55 1.30
CA LEU A 107 -6.55 3.97 2.28
C LEU A 107 -7.10 4.84 3.41
N PRO A 108 -7.99 5.83 3.18
CA PRO A 108 -8.64 6.55 4.27
C PRO A 108 -9.26 5.64 5.33
N ALA A 109 -10.03 4.64 4.93
CA ALA A 109 -10.62 3.68 5.89
C ALA A 109 -9.55 2.87 6.63
N VAL A 110 -8.48 2.49 5.93
CA VAL A 110 -7.36 1.75 6.52
C VAL A 110 -6.59 2.59 7.53
N ILE A 111 -6.38 3.88 7.25
CA ILE A 111 -5.72 4.82 8.15
C ILE A 111 -6.50 4.99 9.46
N GLU A 112 -7.84 5.10 9.36
CA GLU A 112 -8.68 5.28 10.55
C GLU A 112 -8.77 4.03 11.41
N ASP A 113 -8.88 2.86 10.77
CA ASP A 113 -9.23 1.65 11.49
C ASP A 113 -8.03 0.91 12.08
N TRP A 114 -6.81 0.94 11.47
CA TRP A 114 -5.81 -0.03 11.89
C TRP A 114 -4.33 0.29 11.69
N THR A 115 -3.93 1.13 10.75
CA THR A 115 -2.67 0.78 10.11
C THR A 115 -1.55 1.72 10.29
N LEU A 116 -1.84 2.95 10.52
CA LEU A 116 -0.80 3.94 10.69
C LEU A 116 -0.65 4.36 12.15
N GLU A 117 -1.27 3.59 13.07
CA GLU A 117 -0.94 3.74 14.48
C GLU A 117 0.56 3.58 14.66
N GLY A 118 1.21 4.68 15.01
CA GLY A 118 2.66 4.71 15.17
C GLY A 118 3.48 5.13 13.95
N PHE A 119 2.85 5.42 12.80
CA PHE A 119 3.55 5.95 11.63
C PHE A 119 3.35 7.47 11.52
N ASN A 120 4.42 8.23 11.71
CA ASN A 120 4.38 9.68 11.62
C ASN A 120 4.61 10.13 10.18
N ALA A 121 3.55 10.24 9.40
CA ALA A 121 3.58 10.76 8.04
C ALA A 121 2.32 11.55 7.73
N TYR A 122 2.41 12.55 6.88
CA TYR A 122 1.24 13.10 6.22
C TYR A 122 0.67 12.09 5.23
N VAL A 123 -0.67 12.04 5.09
CA VAL A 123 -1.30 11.25 4.04
C VAL A 123 -2.27 12.13 3.26
N LEU A 124 -1.95 12.36 1.99
CA LEU A 124 -2.72 13.15 1.06
C LEU A 124 -3.45 12.23 0.09
N CYS A 125 -4.78 12.24 0.13
CA CYS A 125 -5.64 11.44 -0.72
C CYS A 125 -6.36 12.35 -1.73
N ALA A 126 -5.86 12.44 -2.95
CA ALA A 126 -6.51 13.20 -4.01
C ALA A 126 -7.75 12.46 -4.54
N GLN A 127 -8.78 13.19 -4.97
CA GLN A 127 -10.01 12.61 -5.51
C GLN A 127 -10.26 13.04 -6.96
N LEU A 128 -10.35 12.06 -7.85
CA LEU A 128 -10.85 12.28 -9.21
C LEU A 128 -12.31 12.72 -9.16
N SER A 129 -12.62 13.76 -9.93
CA SER A 129 -13.99 14.18 -10.17
C SER A 129 -14.24 14.38 -11.67
N THR A 130 -15.39 13.95 -12.15
CA THR A 130 -15.72 13.96 -13.58
C THR A 130 -15.65 15.34 -14.27
N PRO A 131 -15.94 16.47 -13.61
CA PRO A 131 -15.81 17.79 -14.25
C PRO A 131 -14.38 18.17 -14.60
N PHE A 132 -13.39 17.71 -13.84
CA PHE A 132 -12.03 18.24 -13.92
C PHE A 132 -11.05 17.37 -14.73
N ASN A 133 -11.28 16.03 -14.80
CA ASN A 133 -10.21 15.15 -15.27
C ASN A 133 -10.67 13.87 -15.97
N ASN A 134 -11.86 13.84 -16.53
CA ASN A 134 -12.40 12.69 -17.28
C ASN A 134 -12.34 11.34 -16.53
N GLY A 135 -12.18 11.36 -15.19
CA GLY A 135 -12.18 10.17 -14.36
C GLY A 135 -10.97 9.24 -14.56
N THR A 136 -9.81 9.77 -14.94
CA THR A 136 -8.56 8.99 -15.05
C THR A 136 -7.37 9.70 -14.40
N TRP A 137 -6.41 8.91 -13.88
CA TRP A 137 -5.19 9.45 -13.30
C TRP A 137 -4.08 9.65 -14.34
N ASN A 138 -3.99 8.77 -15.34
CA ASN A 138 -2.91 8.71 -16.32
C ASN A 138 -3.11 9.71 -17.48
N ASN A 139 -3.17 10.98 -17.14
CA ASN A 139 -3.22 12.08 -18.12
C ASN A 139 -2.61 13.36 -17.53
N PRO A 140 -2.13 14.28 -18.41
CA PRO A 140 -1.48 15.51 -17.97
C PRO A 140 -2.34 16.42 -17.08
N THR A 141 -3.66 16.40 -17.24
CA THR A 141 -4.56 17.26 -16.46
C THR A 141 -4.64 16.77 -15.02
N SER A 142 -4.90 15.48 -14.78
CA SER A 142 -4.92 14.90 -13.44
C SER A 142 -3.57 15.04 -12.74
N MET A 143 -2.49 14.77 -13.47
CA MET A 143 -1.12 14.93 -12.98
C MET A 143 -0.85 16.40 -12.58
N GLY A 144 -1.25 17.37 -13.41
CA GLY A 144 -1.09 18.79 -13.10
C GLY A 144 -1.78 19.20 -11.80
N TYR A 145 -3.02 18.76 -11.57
CA TYR A 145 -3.72 19.02 -10.31
C TYR A 145 -3.04 18.38 -9.09
N VAL A 146 -2.59 17.13 -9.20
CA VAL A 146 -1.85 16.48 -8.11
C VAL A 146 -0.55 17.22 -7.83
N LYS A 147 0.17 17.64 -8.89
CA LYS A 147 1.39 18.43 -8.77
C LYS A 147 1.14 19.76 -8.05
N ASP A 148 0.11 20.49 -8.44
CA ASP A 148 -0.22 21.79 -7.82
C ASP A 148 -0.54 21.61 -6.32
N ILE A 149 -1.28 20.56 -5.95
CA ILE A 149 -1.57 20.23 -4.54
C ILE A 149 -0.26 19.91 -3.81
N LEU A 150 0.63 19.10 -4.40
CA LEU A 150 1.92 18.73 -3.80
C LEU A 150 2.82 19.94 -3.59
N ASP A 151 2.96 20.80 -4.60
CA ASP A 151 3.79 22.01 -4.53
C ASP A 151 3.31 22.93 -3.39
N ALA A 152 2.00 23.16 -3.32
CA ALA A 152 1.40 23.96 -2.25
C ALA A 152 1.64 23.32 -0.88
N PHE A 153 1.31 22.04 -0.73
CA PHE A 153 1.42 21.32 0.53
C PHE A 153 2.86 21.26 1.06
N ILE A 154 3.82 20.89 0.21
CA ILE A 154 5.25 20.82 0.57
C ILE A 154 5.82 22.19 0.93
N SER A 155 5.27 23.29 0.36
CA SER A 155 5.71 24.64 0.70
C SER A 155 5.22 25.14 2.04
N GLU A 156 4.09 24.61 2.54
CA GLU A 156 3.38 25.09 3.73
C GLU A 156 3.60 24.19 4.97
N HIS A 157 4.11 22.97 4.78
CA HIS A 157 4.27 21.97 5.84
C HIS A 157 5.71 21.46 5.93
N ASN A 158 6.06 20.89 7.07
CA ASN A 158 7.36 20.28 7.35
C ASN A 158 7.51 18.89 6.73
N VAL A 159 7.40 18.81 5.41
CA VAL A 159 7.52 17.55 4.65
C VAL A 159 9.00 17.24 4.40
N ASP A 160 9.43 16.02 4.77
CA ASP A 160 10.68 15.46 4.33
C ASP A 160 10.63 15.18 2.81
N ARG A 161 11.30 16.02 2.04
CA ARG A 161 11.30 15.93 0.57
C ARG A 161 12.03 14.70 0.04
N SER A 162 12.85 14.07 0.85
CA SER A 162 13.49 12.79 0.51
C SER A 162 12.54 11.60 0.72
N LYS A 163 11.43 11.78 1.45
CA LYS A 163 10.47 10.74 1.83
C LYS A 163 9.04 11.05 1.37
N VAL A 164 8.90 11.40 0.12
CA VAL A 164 7.59 11.55 -0.52
C VAL A 164 7.29 10.29 -1.34
N TYR A 165 6.24 9.58 -1.00
CA TYR A 165 5.89 8.31 -1.64
C TYR A 165 4.55 8.41 -2.36
N ILE A 166 4.45 7.79 -3.55
CA ILE A 166 3.19 7.72 -4.28
C ILE A 166 2.64 6.31 -4.30
N LEU A 167 1.43 6.14 -3.82
CA LEU A 167 0.74 4.87 -3.69
C LEU A 167 -0.62 4.92 -4.40
N GLY A 168 -1.07 3.80 -4.94
CA GLY A 168 -2.40 3.75 -5.53
C GLY A 168 -2.97 2.36 -5.68
N HIS A 169 -4.29 2.28 -5.77
CA HIS A 169 -5.02 1.03 -5.92
C HIS A 169 -5.84 1.02 -7.22
N SER A 170 -5.78 -0.08 -7.98
CA SER A 170 -6.58 -0.27 -9.21
C SER A 170 -6.28 0.83 -10.23
N LEU A 171 -7.26 1.66 -10.60
CA LEU A 171 -7.04 2.84 -11.44
C LEU A 171 -5.99 3.79 -10.83
N GLY A 172 -5.97 3.92 -9.50
CA GLY A 172 -4.95 4.68 -8.78
C GLY A 172 -3.55 4.08 -8.89
N ALA A 173 -3.43 2.75 -8.95
CA ALA A 173 -2.15 2.09 -9.19
C ALA A 173 -1.59 2.41 -10.60
N VAL A 174 -2.46 2.49 -11.60
CA VAL A 174 -2.07 2.97 -12.94
C VAL A 174 -1.60 4.43 -12.87
N GLY A 175 -2.32 5.26 -12.10
CA GLY A 175 -1.98 6.66 -11.89
C GLY A 175 -0.66 6.85 -11.14
N SER A 176 -0.42 6.07 -10.09
CA SER A 176 0.84 6.16 -9.32
C SER A 176 2.05 5.81 -10.18
N VAL A 177 1.96 4.76 -10.99
CA VAL A 177 3.00 4.38 -11.95
C VAL A 177 3.22 5.48 -13.00
N TYR A 178 2.13 6.03 -13.56
CA TYR A 178 2.23 7.11 -14.54
C TYR A 178 2.90 8.36 -13.96
N MET A 179 2.47 8.80 -12.76
CA MET A 179 3.05 9.99 -12.13
C MET A 179 4.48 9.76 -11.63
N ALA A 180 4.81 8.57 -11.17
CA ALA A 180 6.17 8.20 -10.80
C ALA A 180 7.13 8.24 -12.00
N HIS A 181 6.65 7.91 -13.21
CA HIS A 181 7.43 8.04 -14.43
C HIS A 181 7.55 9.48 -14.90
N GLU A 182 6.45 10.25 -14.92
CA GLU A 182 6.43 11.61 -15.47
C GLU A 182 7.03 12.66 -14.53
N MET A 183 7.08 12.37 -13.22
CA MET A 183 7.55 13.28 -12.16
C MET A 183 8.46 12.56 -11.15
N PRO A 184 9.50 11.84 -11.58
CA PRO A 184 10.36 11.07 -10.68
C PRO A 184 11.04 11.96 -9.61
N GLU A 185 11.22 13.25 -9.89
CA GLU A 185 11.81 14.21 -8.95
C GLU A 185 10.96 14.48 -7.71
N TYR A 186 9.68 14.10 -7.70
CA TYR A 186 8.82 14.26 -6.52
C TYR A 186 8.92 13.07 -5.56
N PHE A 187 9.14 11.86 -6.06
CA PHE A 187 8.88 10.66 -5.30
C PHE A 187 10.14 9.85 -5.00
N ALA A 188 10.25 9.34 -3.77
CA ALA A 188 11.27 8.39 -3.37
C ALA A 188 10.93 6.96 -3.81
N ALA A 189 9.64 6.59 -3.77
CA ALA A 189 9.18 5.27 -4.19
C ALA A 189 7.72 5.30 -4.68
N CYS A 190 7.35 4.27 -5.47
CA CYS A 190 6.01 4.03 -5.97
C CYS A 190 5.48 2.69 -5.50
N VAL A 191 4.24 2.65 -5.01
CA VAL A 191 3.53 1.41 -4.68
C VAL A 191 2.28 1.26 -5.52
N ALA A 192 2.23 0.22 -6.33
CA ALA A 192 1.12 -0.08 -7.21
C ALA A 192 0.33 -1.30 -6.73
N MET A 193 -0.87 -1.08 -6.18
CA MET A 193 -1.75 -2.13 -5.69
C MET A 193 -2.79 -2.49 -6.76
N CYS A 194 -2.71 -3.71 -7.29
CA CYS A 194 -3.52 -4.20 -8.40
C CYS A 194 -3.38 -3.37 -9.69
N PRO A 195 -2.16 -3.07 -10.16
CA PRO A 195 -1.95 -2.36 -11.42
C PRO A 195 -2.39 -3.23 -12.60
N TYR A 196 -2.68 -2.56 -13.72
CA TYR A 196 -2.91 -3.21 -15.01
C TYR A 196 -2.40 -2.33 -16.14
N TYR A 197 -2.08 -2.95 -17.28
CA TYR A 197 -1.51 -2.20 -18.39
C TYR A 197 -2.52 -1.22 -19.01
N GLN A 198 -2.14 0.04 -19.10
CA GLN A 198 -2.91 1.10 -19.78
C GLN A 198 -2.02 1.99 -20.68
N GLY A 199 -1.26 1.37 -21.54
CA GLY A 199 -0.45 2.09 -22.51
C GLY A 199 0.92 2.57 -22.00
N PHE A 200 1.26 2.28 -20.75
CA PHE A 200 2.52 2.60 -20.12
C PHE A 200 3.08 1.36 -19.41
N ASP A 201 4.41 1.16 -19.46
CA ASP A 201 5.07 0.00 -18.86
C ASP A 201 5.70 0.41 -17.53
N ILE A 202 5.29 -0.25 -16.43
CA ILE A 202 5.80 -0.01 -15.09
C ILE A 202 7.32 -0.20 -14.98
N THR A 203 7.91 -0.99 -15.87
CA THR A 203 9.36 -1.23 -15.92
C THR A 203 10.16 -0.03 -16.44
N GLU A 204 9.48 1.01 -16.94
CA GLU A 204 10.09 2.27 -17.36
C GLU A 204 10.16 3.32 -16.23
N VAL A 205 9.64 3.01 -15.04
CA VAL A 205 9.75 3.87 -13.85
C VAL A 205 11.17 3.78 -13.30
N GLU A 206 11.82 4.93 -13.09
CA GLU A 206 13.22 5.00 -12.67
C GLU A 206 13.40 4.89 -11.14
N ILE A 207 12.36 5.22 -10.35
CA ILE A 207 12.39 5.10 -8.88
C ILE A 207 12.00 3.68 -8.43
N PRO A 208 12.33 3.27 -7.19
CA PRO A 208 11.90 1.99 -6.63
C PRO A 208 10.39 1.77 -6.72
N VAL A 209 9.98 0.58 -7.19
CA VAL A 209 8.57 0.20 -7.34
C VAL A 209 8.27 -1.08 -6.60
N MET A 210 7.19 -1.09 -5.81
CA MET A 210 6.60 -2.29 -5.20
C MET A 210 5.21 -2.54 -5.77
N VAL A 211 4.92 -3.79 -6.09
CA VAL A 211 3.63 -4.22 -6.67
C VAL A 211 2.95 -5.23 -5.77
N TYR A 212 1.69 -4.96 -5.41
CA TYR A 212 0.84 -5.88 -4.67
C TYR A 212 -0.37 -6.29 -5.50
N VAL A 213 -0.68 -7.57 -5.53
CA VAL A 213 -1.85 -8.10 -6.26
C VAL A 213 -2.56 -9.18 -5.47
N GLY A 214 -3.85 -9.36 -5.74
CA GLY A 214 -4.62 -10.49 -5.24
C GLY A 214 -4.39 -11.75 -6.06
N SER A 215 -4.53 -12.92 -5.43
CA SER A 215 -4.44 -14.20 -6.13
C SER A 215 -5.72 -14.51 -6.90
N PRO A 216 -5.67 -15.24 -8.03
CA PRO A 216 -6.87 -15.64 -8.79
C PRO A 216 -7.88 -16.46 -7.99
N GLY A 217 -7.44 -17.16 -6.94
CA GLY A 217 -8.29 -17.91 -6.03
C GLY A 217 -9.03 -17.05 -4.99
N GLY A 218 -8.60 -15.80 -4.80
CA GLY A 218 -9.21 -14.82 -3.89
C GLY A 218 -10.40 -14.06 -4.51
N GLY A 219 -10.73 -14.30 -5.79
CA GLY A 219 -11.81 -13.71 -6.56
C GLY A 219 -11.43 -12.43 -7.32
N GLU A 220 -11.55 -12.47 -8.62
CA GLU A 220 -11.66 -11.34 -9.56
C GLU A 220 -10.41 -10.47 -9.86
N ASP A 221 -9.20 -10.77 -9.37
CA ASP A 221 -8.03 -9.96 -9.73
C ASP A 221 -7.14 -10.58 -10.84
N GLU A 222 -7.73 -11.35 -11.72
CA GLU A 222 -6.97 -12.09 -12.76
C GLU A 222 -6.18 -11.17 -13.69
N ILE A 223 -6.68 -9.96 -13.97
CA ILE A 223 -6.02 -9.01 -14.89
C ILE A 223 -4.74 -8.48 -14.24
N SER A 224 -4.83 -7.97 -13.01
CA SER A 224 -3.68 -7.44 -12.27
C SER A 224 -2.68 -8.55 -11.93
N TYR A 225 -3.15 -9.73 -11.54
CA TYR A 225 -2.30 -10.87 -11.28
C TYR A 225 -1.49 -11.30 -12.51
N ARG A 226 -2.12 -11.43 -13.67
CA ARG A 226 -1.43 -11.76 -14.92
C ARG A 226 -0.45 -10.68 -15.36
N TYR A 227 -0.79 -9.42 -15.12
CA TYR A 227 0.11 -8.30 -15.38
C TYR A 227 1.32 -8.36 -14.45
N ALA A 228 1.12 -8.56 -13.15
CA ALA A 228 2.18 -8.71 -12.16
C ALA A 228 3.15 -9.86 -12.50
N LEU A 229 2.64 -11.02 -12.87
CA LEU A 229 3.49 -12.15 -13.34
C LEU A 229 4.33 -11.80 -14.58
N LYS A 230 3.81 -10.96 -15.47
CA LYS A 230 4.54 -10.56 -16.67
C LYS A 230 5.70 -9.61 -16.37
N ILE A 231 5.54 -8.75 -15.36
CA ILE A 231 6.53 -7.72 -15.02
C ILE A 231 7.52 -8.15 -13.92
N SER A 232 7.22 -9.22 -13.18
CA SER A 232 8.05 -9.68 -12.05
C SER A 232 9.50 -9.96 -12.44
N ASP A 233 9.73 -10.61 -13.59
CA ASP A 233 11.08 -10.87 -14.09
C ASP A 233 11.90 -9.58 -14.36
N SER A 234 11.22 -8.48 -14.65
CA SER A 234 11.85 -7.20 -14.97
C SER A 234 12.06 -6.31 -13.75
N LEU A 235 11.13 -6.35 -12.79
CA LEU A 235 11.21 -5.58 -11.53
C LEU A 235 12.05 -6.27 -10.46
N GLY A 236 12.24 -7.59 -10.57
CA GLY A 236 12.83 -8.44 -9.54
C GLY A 236 11.79 -9.12 -8.65
N ASP A 237 12.13 -10.33 -8.18
CA ASP A 237 11.20 -11.19 -7.44
C ASP A 237 10.67 -10.54 -6.14
N ASP A 238 11.49 -9.72 -5.49
CA ASP A 238 11.14 -9.05 -4.23
C ASP A 238 10.21 -7.83 -4.43
N SER A 239 10.03 -7.40 -5.68
CA SER A 239 9.20 -6.23 -6.01
C SER A 239 7.73 -6.56 -6.25
N VAL A 240 7.35 -7.84 -6.26
CA VAL A 240 5.97 -8.29 -6.52
C VAL A 240 5.49 -9.22 -5.43
N THR A 241 4.44 -8.84 -4.72
CA THR A 241 3.80 -9.64 -3.68
C THR A 241 2.37 -10.03 -4.08
N VAL A 242 2.06 -11.33 -3.92
CA VAL A 242 0.73 -11.88 -4.21
C VAL A 242 0.04 -12.25 -2.90
N PHE A 243 -1.07 -11.59 -2.59
CA PHE A 243 -1.88 -11.88 -1.41
C PHE A 243 -3.02 -12.87 -1.71
N PRO A 244 -3.39 -13.74 -0.76
CA PRO A 244 -4.52 -14.66 -0.89
C PRO A 244 -5.86 -13.93 -0.67
N THR A 245 -6.11 -12.86 -1.44
CA THR A 245 -7.28 -11.99 -1.29
C THR A 245 -7.81 -11.53 -2.64
N SER A 246 -9.01 -10.93 -2.63
CA SER A 246 -9.60 -10.29 -3.80
C SER A 246 -8.95 -8.93 -4.09
N HIS A 247 -9.23 -8.37 -5.28
CA HIS A 247 -8.80 -7.05 -5.71
C HIS A 247 -8.98 -5.96 -4.63
N GLY A 248 -10.16 -5.85 -4.04
CA GLY A 248 -10.46 -4.86 -3.01
C GLY A 248 -9.82 -5.14 -1.64
N GLY A 249 -9.34 -6.35 -1.39
CA GLY A 249 -8.68 -6.72 -0.14
C GLY A 249 -7.19 -6.41 -0.10
N VAL A 250 -6.56 -6.15 -1.27
CA VAL A 250 -5.11 -5.93 -1.36
C VAL A 250 -4.62 -4.75 -0.51
N PRO A 251 -5.23 -3.56 -0.54
CA PRO A 251 -4.77 -2.46 0.31
C PRO A 251 -4.79 -2.81 1.79
N LYS A 252 -5.83 -3.49 2.24
CA LYS A 252 -5.95 -3.96 3.62
C LYS A 252 -4.79 -4.85 4.02
N MET A 253 -4.45 -5.82 3.18
CA MET A 253 -3.36 -6.74 3.46
C MET A 253 -1.99 -6.06 3.38
N ALA A 254 -1.79 -5.16 2.43
CA ALA A 254 -0.53 -4.44 2.26
C ALA A 254 -0.20 -3.54 3.46
N PHE A 255 -1.23 -2.91 4.05
CA PHE A 255 -1.07 -2.06 5.23
C PHE A 255 -1.32 -2.79 6.55
N ASN A 256 -1.66 -4.07 6.52
CA ASN A 256 -2.05 -4.78 7.72
C ASN A 256 -0.84 -4.95 8.65
N LEU A 257 -0.94 -4.34 9.81
CA LEU A 257 -0.20 -4.76 10.99
C LEU A 257 -0.71 -6.14 11.38
N ASP A 258 0.13 -7.02 11.87
CA ASP A 258 -0.36 -8.31 12.37
C ASP A 258 -1.46 -8.10 13.44
N GLU A 259 -2.26 -9.15 13.70
CA GLU A 259 -3.40 -9.08 14.63
C GLU A 259 -2.99 -8.63 16.05
N ASP A 260 -1.72 -8.81 16.40
CA ASP A 260 -1.15 -8.43 17.70
C ASP A 260 -0.64 -6.97 17.72
N LYS A 261 -0.69 -6.23 16.59
CA LYS A 261 -0.18 -4.85 16.43
C LYS A 261 1.29 -4.67 16.83
N ASN A 262 2.05 -5.77 16.89
CA ASN A 262 3.45 -5.75 17.32
C ASN A 262 4.44 -5.65 16.16
N ASN A 263 4.01 -6.01 14.94
CA ASN A 263 4.82 -5.90 13.75
C ASN A 263 4.20 -4.89 12.79
N ARG A 264 5.02 -4.03 12.24
CA ARG A 264 4.64 -3.12 11.16
C ARG A 264 4.44 -3.91 9.88
N SER A 265 3.64 -3.38 8.95
CA SER A 265 3.60 -3.98 7.63
C SER A 265 4.97 -3.84 6.96
N ASP A 266 5.40 -4.89 6.29
CA ASP A 266 6.63 -4.88 5.48
C ASP A 266 6.65 -3.70 4.50
N LEU A 267 5.48 -3.26 4.03
CA LEU A 267 5.33 -2.10 3.18
C LEU A 267 5.80 -0.80 3.85
N ILE A 268 5.39 -0.56 5.10
CA ILE A 268 5.78 0.67 5.82
C ILE A 268 7.29 0.65 6.11
N GLU A 269 7.83 -0.48 6.53
CA GLU A 269 9.28 -0.62 6.75
C GLU A 269 10.06 -0.40 5.46
N TRP A 270 9.57 -0.97 4.36
CA TRP A 270 10.19 -0.78 3.04
C TRP A 270 10.16 0.70 2.62
N LEU A 271 9.03 1.38 2.73
CA LEU A 271 8.92 2.80 2.39
C LEU A 271 9.93 3.63 3.19
N LEU A 272 9.98 3.44 4.52
CA LEU A 272 10.88 4.19 5.39
C LEU A 272 12.37 3.93 5.16
N SER A 273 12.69 2.79 4.55
CA SER A 273 14.08 2.45 4.18
C SER A 273 14.58 3.15 2.91
N ILE A 274 13.68 3.85 2.20
CA ILE A 274 14.01 4.47 0.91
C ILE A 274 13.96 5.98 1.03
N ASP A 275 15.11 6.59 0.77
CA ASP A 275 15.25 8.03 0.56
C ASP A 275 15.41 8.30 -0.94
N LYS A 276 14.87 9.41 -1.42
CA LYS A 276 15.12 9.88 -2.78
C LYS A 276 16.59 10.30 -2.89
N GLU A 277 17.29 9.76 -3.87
CA GLU A 277 18.62 10.20 -4.19
C GLU A 277 18.61 11.67 -4.67
N GLU A 278 19.60 12.49 -4.21
CA GLU A 278 19.74 13.91 -4.60
C GLU A 278 20.11 14.07 -6.09
#